data_1b4d8460e9302ca255c9cc8872cc3996
#
_entry.id   1b4d8460e9302ca255c9cc8872cc3996
#
_cell.length_a   1.000
_cell.length_b   1.000
_cell.length_c   1.000
_cell.angle_alpha   90.00
_cell.angle_beta   90.00
_cell.angle_gamma   90.00
#
_symmetry.space_group_name_H-M   'P 1'
#
loop_
_entity.id
_entity.type
_entity.pdbx_description
1 polymer ?
#
loop_
_entity_poly.entity_id
_entity_poly.type
_entity_poly.pdbx_seq_one_letter_code
_entity_poly.pdbx_strand_id
1 'polypeptide(L)'
;RHEYVDDLGFAPVLDLLRDHIAARWPLAKGDDLVGIPLPARRLHSITSASLATGVTEELLEKILISIDAIAADDPLPRARRTFDAVRHAALLERLPRLVGTRNMKRLCGLTGRQLAAVVEVGLLAPCLDPDVTEHPWDPEDGHALLARLLDGATSIDLSGSGWQSLASVCAGRRLSLAVLFEALGDRRLSVGRRAD
;
A
#
# COMPACT_ATOMS: atom_id res chain seq x y z
N ARG A 1 -27.22 1.08 -38.37
CA ARG A 1 -25.84 1.48 -37.92
C ARG A 1 -25.04 0.34 -37.30
N HIS A 2 -25.59 -0.91 -37.22
CA HIS A 2 -24.92 -2.07 -36.62
C HIS A 2 -24.68 -3.22 -37.61
N GLU A 3 -24.87 -3.01 -38.90
CA GLU A 3 -24.83 -4.07 -39.93
C GLU A 3 -23.48 -4.78 -40.07
N TYR A 4 -22.37 -4.16 -39.64
CA TYR A 4 -21.02 -4.75 -39.79
C TYR A 4 -20.48 -5.47 -38.53
N VAL A 5 -21.13 -5.32 -37.37
CA VAL A 5 -20.67 -5.92 -36.12
C VAL A 5 -20.94 -7.43 -36.09
N ASP A 6 -21.99 -7.87 -36.82
CA ASP A 6 -22.43 -9.26 -36.89
C ASP A 6 -21.86 -10.05 -38.11
N ASP A 7 -21.04 -9.38 -38.93
CA ASP A 7 -20.40 -10.05 -40.07
C ASP A 7 -19.15 -10.82 -39.59
N LEU A 8 -19.24 -12.15 -39.56
CA LEU A 8 -18.16 -13.05 -39.16
C LEU A 8 -16.82 -12.82 -39.90
N GLY A 9 -16.90 -12.24 -41.14
CA GLY A 9 -15.70 -11.90 -41.91
C GLY A 9 -14.86 -10.75 -41.30
N PHE A 10 -15.50 -9.85 -40.54
CA PHE A 10 -14.85 -8.71 -39.88
C PHE A 10 -14.45 -8.95 -38.41
N ALA A 11 -14.85 -10.06 -37.80
CA ALA A 11 -14.56 -10.35 -36.40
C ALA A 11 -13.06 -10.20 -36.04
N PRO A 12 -12.07 -10.72 -36.80
CA PRO A 12 -10.68 -10.57 -36.48
C PRO A 12 -10.20 -9.10 -36.50
N VAL A 13 -10.74 -8.28 -37.40
CA VAL A 13 -10.39 -6.85 -37.51
C VAL A 13 -10.98 -6.08 -36.32
N LEU A 14 -12.23 -6.40 -35.94
CA LEU A 14 -12.87 -5.80 -34.78
C LEU A 14 -12.16 -6.16 -33.48
N ASP A 15 -11.70 -7.39 -33.33
CA ASP A 15 -10.92 -7.82 -32.17
C ASP A 15 -9.59 -7.09 -32.08
N LEU A 16 -8.87 -6.96 -33.20
CA LEU A 16 -7.64 -6.17 -33.25
C LEU A 16 -7.87 -4.70 -32.88
N LEU A 17 -8.97 -4.11 -33.38
CA LEU A 17 -9.36 -2.74 -33.06
C LEU A 17 -9.70 -2.59 -31.57
N ARG A 18 -10.46 -3.52 -31.01
CA ARG A 18 -10.79 -3.58 -29.57
C ARG A 18 -9.53 -3.63 -28.71
N ASP A 19 -8.63 -4.56 -29.03
CA ASP A 19 -7.37 -4.69 -28.31
C ASP A 19 -6.51 -3.44 -28.41
N HIS A 20 -6.44 -2.83 -29.58
CA HIS A 20 -5.71 -1.58 -29.80
C HIS A 20 -6.29 -0.41 -28.97
N ILE A 21 -7.60 -0.26 -28.94
CA ILE A 21 -8.27 0.77 -28.14
C ILE A 21 -8.06 0.49 -26.64
N ALA A 22 -8.34 -0.74 -26.19
CA ALA A 22 -8.20 -1.11 -24.78
C ALA A 22 -6.75 -0.97 -24.25
N ALA A 23 -5.74 -1.10 -25.13
CA ALA A 23 -4.34 -0.93 -24.78
C ALA A 23 -3.89 0.54 -24.69
N ARG A 24 -4.69 1.50 -25.15
CA ARG A 24 -4.29 2.93 -25.22
C ARG A 24 -5.22 3.89 -24.50
N TRP A 25 -6.46 3.48 -24.23
CA TRP A 25 -7.46 4.35 -23.64
C TRP A 25 -7.86 3.86 -22.26
N PRO A 26 -8.01 4.76 -21.26
CA PRO A 26 -8.38 4.41 -19.89
C PRO A 26 -9.89 4.16 -19.76
N LEU A 27 -10.41 3.19 -20.53
CA LEU A 27 -11.81 2.81 -20.51
C LEU A 27 -12.21 2.13 -19.19
N ALA A 28 -13.44 2.33 -18.76
CA ALA A 28 -13.97 1.67 -17.58
C ALA A 28 -14.47 0.25 -17.90
N LYS A 29 -14.55 -0.59 -16.88
CA LYS A 29 -15.25 -1.87 -16.98
C LYS A 29 -16.71 -1.60 -17.39
N GLY A 30 -17.20 -2.29 -18.42
CA GLY A 30 -18.56 -2.15 -18.94
C GLY A 30 -18.72 -1.10 -20.05
N ASP A 31 -17.68 -0.28 -20.32
CA ASP A 31 -17.73 0.62 -21.48
C ASP A 31 -17.89 -0.18 -22.78
N ASP A 32 -18.74 0.31 -23.68
CA ASP A 32 -18.92 -0.31 -24.98
C ASP A 32 -17.68 -0.15 -25.85
N LEU A 33 -17.08 -1.26 -26.19
CA LEU A 33 -15.91 -1.33 -27.04
C LEU A 33 -16.28 -1.99 -28.38
N VAL A 34 -16.81 -1.17 -29.27
CA VAL A 34 -17.25 -1.62 -30.62
C VAL A 34 -18.23 -2.81 -30.52
N GLY A 35 -19.34 -2.60 -29.79
CA GLY A 35 -20.42 -3.57 -29.62
C GLY A 35 -20.21 -4.66 -28.55
N ILE A 36 -19.07 -4.66 -27.86
CA ILE A 36 -18.80 -5.59 -26.74
C ILE A 36 -18.41 -4.81 -25.49
N PRO A 37 -19.03 -5.06 -24.33
CA PRO A 37 -18.63 -4.38 -23.11
C PRO A 37 -17.23 -4.83 -22.65
N LEU A 38 -16.39 -3.88 -22.25
CA LEU A 38 -15.05 -4.16 -21.73
C LEU A 38 -15.15 -5.00 -20.44
N PRO A 39 -14.56 -6.22 -20.37
CA PRO A 39 -14.72 -7.11 -19.22
C PRO A 39 -14.00 -6.58 -17.98
N ALA A 40 -12.86 -5.90 -18.15
CA ALA A 40 -12.08 -5.32 -17.07
C ALA A 40 -11.29 -4.11 -17.58
N ARG A 41 -11.06 -3.14 -16.70
CA ARG A 41 -10.19 -2.00 -16.99
C ARG A 41 -8.74 -2.46 -17.18
N ARG A 42 -8.10 -2.09 -18.28
CA ARG A 42 -6.66 -2.37 -18.55
C ARG A 42 -5.76 -1.21 -18.15
N LEU A 43 -6.24 0.02 -18.34
CA LEU A 43 -5.50 1.25 -18.04
C LEU A 43 -6.30 2.16 -17.13
N HIS A 44 -5.60 2.80 -16.19
CA HIS A 44 -6.07 4.00 -15.52
C HIS A 44 -5.36 5.23 -16.10
N SER A 45 -6.07 6.34 -16.23
CA SER A 45 -5.42 7.66 -16.24
C SER A 45 -5.27 8.14 -14.79
N ILE A 46 -4.42 9.17 -14.55
CA ILE A 46 -4.32 9.81 -13.23
C ILE A 46 -5.71 10.26 -12.76
N THR A 47 -6.48 10.92 -13.63
CA THR A 47 -7.83 11.38 -13.33
C THR A 47 -8.78 10.23 -12.98
N SER A 48 -8.80 9.15 -13.77
CA SER A 48 -9.69 8.02 -13.49
C SER A 48 -9.31 7.26 -12.22
N ALA A 49 -8.03 7.19 -11.89
CA ALA A 49 -7.56 6.57 -10.65
C ALA A 49 -7.85 7.47 -9.43
N SER A 50 -7.71 8.79 -9.57
CA SER A 50 -8.11 9.76 -8.54
C SER A 50 -9.60 9.61 -8.18
N LEU A 51 -10.47 9.53 -9.18
CA LEU A 51 -11.91 9.29 -8.97
C LEU A 51 -12.19 7.95 -8.29
N ALA A 52 -11.45 6.91 -8.64
CA ALA A 52 -11.64 5.57 -8.07
C ALA A 52 -11.15 5.45 -6.62
N THR A 53 -10.07 6.16 -6.25
CA THR A 53 -9.43 6.07 -4.94
C THR A 53 -9.80 7.19 -3.99
N GLY A 54 -10.34 8.31 -4.48
CA GLY A 54 -10.55 9.53 -3.69
C GLY A 54 -9.25 10.30 -3.36
N VAL A 55 -8.09 9.84 -3.86
CA VAL A 55 -6.81 10.53 -3.70
C VAL A 55 -6.71 11.65 -4.73
N THR A 56 -6.19 12.80 -4.35
CA THR A 56 -6.05 13.95 -5.27
C THR A 56 -5.13 13.61 -6.44
N GLU A 57 -5.41 14.15 -7.63
CA GLU A 57 -4.60 13.91 -8.82
C GLU A 57 -3.14 14.29 -8.62
N GLU A 58 -2.88 15.39 -7.90
CA GLU A 58 -1.51 15.85 -7.64
C GLU A 58 -0.72 14.85 -6.78
N LEU A 59 -1.32 14.34 -5.71
CA LEU A 59 -0.66 13.35 -4.85
C LEU A 59 -0.48 12.03 -5.58
N LEU A 60 -1.52 11.60 -6.31
CA LEU A 60 -1.45 10.36 -7.09
C LEU A 60 -0.37 10.43 -8.17
N GLU A 61 -0.23 11.57 -8.86
CA GLU A 61 0.84 11.80 -9.82
C GLU A 61 2.22 11.66 -9.19
N LYS A 62 2.46 12.30 -8.04
CA LYS A 62 3.73 12.18 -7.31
C LYS A 62 4.04 10.73 -6.92
N ILE A 63 3.03 10.00 -6.42
CA ILE A 63 3.18 8.59 -6.07
C ILE A 63 3.52 7.75 -7.30
N LEU A 64 2.77 7.92 -8.41
CA LEU A 64 2.99 7.15 -9.63
C LEU A 64 4.36 7.42 -10.27
N ILE A 65 4.87 8.64 -10.18
CA ILE A 65 6.23 9.00 -10.59
C ILE A 65 7.26 8.31 -9.69
N SER A 66 7.07 8.34 -8.37
CA SER A 66 8.04 7.77 -7.41
C SER A 66 8.22 6.26 -7.52
N ILE A 67 7.23 5.56 -8.10
CA ILE A 67 7.28 4.12 -8.36
C ILE A 67 7.52 3.76 -9.83
N ASP A 68 7.93 4.72 -10.66
CA ASP A 68 8.18 4.56 -12.10
C ASP A 68 6.98 4.00 -12.89
N ALA A 69 5.75 4.28 -12.43
CA ALA A 69 4.54 3.89 -13.14
C ALA A 69 4.21 4.83 -14.31
N ILE A 70 4.63 6.08 -14.22
CA ILE A 70 4.52 7.11 -15.26
C ILE A 70 5.81 7.95 -15.31
N ALA A 71 6.13 8.50 -16.47
CA ALA A 71 7.27 9.40 -16.63
C ALA A 71 6.99 10.78 -15.99
N ALA A 72 8.01 11.35 -15.34
CA ALA A 72 7.88 12.67 -14.71
C ALA A 72 7.73 13.80 -15.73
N ASP A 73 8.36 13.65 -16.89
CA ASP A 73 8.45 14.62 -17.98
C ASP A 73 7.39 14.43 -19.08
N ASP A 74 6.40 13.55 -18.86
CA ASP A 74 5.32 13.33 -19.84
C ASP A 74 4.49 14.62 -20.02
N PRO A 75 4.46 15.22 -21.23
CA PRO A 75 3.75 16.47 -21.51
C PRO A 75 2.24 16.32 -21.58
N LEU A 76 1.71 15.10 -21.52
CA LEU A 76 0.29 14.85 -21.63
C LEU A 76 -0.45 15.33 -20.38
N PRO A 77 -1.69 15.80 -20.53
CA PRO A 77 -2.55 16.13 -19.39
C PRO A 77 -2.87 14.89 -18.56
N ARG A 78 -3.12 15.03 -17.26
CA ARG A 78 -3.39 13.94 -16.31
C ARG A 78 -4.46 12.95 -16.77
N ALA A 79 -5.47 13.42 -17.48
CA ALA A 79 -6.53 12.59 -18.07
C ALA A 79 -6.03 11.65 -19.20
N ARG A 80 -4.84 11.91 -19.75
CA ARG A 80 -4.23 11.10 -20.84
C ARG A 80 -2.95 10.38 -20.40
N ARG A 81 -2.39 10.73 -19.26
CA ARG A 81 -1.24 10.00 -18.68
C ARG A 81 -1.74 8.73 -18.06
N THR A 82 -1.45 7.62 -18.72
CA THR A 82 -2.01 6.31 -18.38
C THR A 82 -0.96 5.37 -17.81
N PHE A 83 -1.41 4.45 -16.97
CA PHE A 83 -0.62 3.38 -16.38
C PHE A 83 -1.44 2.08 -16.29
N ASP A 84 -0.76 0.96 -16.15
CA ASP A 84 -1.36 -0.37 -16.08
C ASP A 84 -2.23 -0.53 -14.82
N ALA A 85 -3.54 -0.72 -15.01
CA ALA A 85 -4.51 -0.85 -13.93
C ALA A 85 -4.34 -2.16 -13.13
N VAL A 86 -3.94 -3.24 -13.81
CA VAL A 86 -3.78 -4.57 -13.19
C VAL A 86 -2.51 -4.60 -12.36
N ARG A 87 -1.40 -4.13 -12.92
CA ARG A 87 -0.11 -4.06 -12.24
C ARG A 87 -0.17 -3.25 -10.94
N HIS A 88 -0.94 -2.16 -10.94
CA HIS A 88 -1.02 -1.24 -9.80
C HIS A 88 -2.31 -1.37 -8.98
N ALA A 89 -3.13 -2.41 -9.23
CA ALA A 89 -4.41 -2.61 -8.54
C ALA A 89 -4.25 -2.65 -7.02
N ALA A 90 -3.30 -3.44 -6.51
CA ALA A 90 -3.03 -3.55 -5.08
C ALA A 90 -2.63 -2.22 -4.43
N LEU A 91 -1.83 -1.40 -5.13
CA LEU A 91 -1.49 -0.07 -4.64
C LEU A 91 -2.73 0.83 -4.57
N LEU A 92 -3.51 0.89 -5.66
CA LEU A 92 -4.72 1.72 -5.72
C LEU A 92 -5.74 1.34 -4.63
N GLU A 93 -5.87 0.06 -4.31
CA GLU A 93 -6.73 -0.43 -3.23
C GLU A 93 -6.24 0.01 -1.84
N ARG A 94 -4.92 0.09 -1.65
CA ARG A 94 -4.30 0.49 -0.36
C ARG A 94 -4.34 1.99 -0.13
N LEU A 95 -4.19 2.81 -1.17
CA LEU A 95 -4.05 4.27 -1.08
C LEU A 95 -5.09 4.95 -0.16
N PRO A 96 -6.41 4.65 -0.25
CA PRO A 96 -7.42 5.33 0.57
C PRO A 96 -7.29 5.08 2.08
N ARG A 97 -6.63 3.98 2.48
CA ARG A 97 -6.51 3.56 3.89
C ARG A 97 -5.17 3.92 4.52
N LEU A 98 -4.23 4.43 3.72
CA LEU A 98 -2.92 4.78 4.24
C LEU A 98 -2.99 5.87 5.32
N VAL A 99 -2.11 5.76 6.29
CA VAL A 99 -2.07 6.65 7.45
C VAL A 99 -0.72 7.32 7.63
N GLY A 100 -0.73 8.48 8.26
CA GLY A 100 0.50 9.19 8.62
C GLY A 100 1.23 8.53 9.80
N THR A 101 2.51 8.86 9.94
CA THR A 101 3.41 8.35 10.98
C THR A 101 2.85 8.49 12.40
N ARG A 102 2.12 9.58 12.70
CA ARG A 102 1.50 9.78 14.02
C ARG A 102 0.45 8.71 14.31
N ASN A 103 -0.38 8.39 13.32
CA ASN A 103 -1.42 7.37 13.46
C ASN A 103 -0.83 5.96 13.56
N MET A 104 0.20 5.66 12.76
CA MET A 104 0.92 4.39 12.84
C MET A 104 1.55 4.19 14.24
N LYS A 105 2.21 5.22 14.79
CA LYS A 105 2.74 5.16 16.17
C LYS A 105 1.64 4.85 17.19
N ARG A 106 0.49 5.51 17.08
CA ARG A 106 -0.63 5.30 18.00
C ARG A 106 -1.21 3.90 17.86
N LEU A 107 -1.37 3.40 16.63
CA LEU A 107 -1.87 2.06 16.34
C LEU A 107 -0.97 0.97 16.95
N CYS A 108 0.34 1.11 16.78
CA CYS A 108 1.30 0.13 17.31
C CYS A 108 1.67 0.37 18.78
N GLY A 109 1.19 1.44 19.43
CA GLY A 109 1.61 1.80 20.79
C GLY A 109 3.10 2.19 20.88
N LEU A 110 3.71 2.65 19.78
CA LEU A 110 5.14 2.94 19.70
C LEU A 110 5.44 4.44 19.83
N THR A 111 6.54 4.74 20.51
CA THR A 111 7.15 6.07 20.44
C THR A 111 7.87 6.28 19.11
N GLY A 112 8.25 7.53 18.78
CA GLY A 112 8.99 7.80 17.54
C GLY A 112 10.31 7.04 17.44
N ARG A 113 11.05 6.92 18.55
CA ARG A 113 12.32 6.15 18.60
C ARG A 113 12.10 4.66 18.39
N GLN A 114 11.02 4.12 18.95
CA GLN A 114 10.66 2.70 18.78
C GLN A 114 10.25 2.40 17.36
N LEU A 115 9.44 3.26 16.74
CA LEU A 115 9.07 3.09 15.32
C LEU A 115 10.33 3.14 14.42
N ALA A 116 11.23 4.09 14.65
CA ALA A 116 12.49 4.17 13.90
C ALA A 116 13.32 2.88 14.04
N ALA A 117 13.44 2.34 15.26
CA ALA A 117 14.16 1.09 15.48
C ALA A 117 13.49 -0.12 14.80
N VAL A 118 12.15 -0.18 14.79
CA VAL A 118 11.39 -1.23 14.10
C VAL A 118 11.62 -1.18 12.58
N VAL A 119 11.70 0.02 12.04
CA VAL A 119 12.01 0.25 10.61
C VAL A 119 13.46 -0.13 10.30
N GLU A 120 14.40 0.29 11.13
CA GLU A 120 15.84 0.00 11.00
C GLU A 120 16.12 -1.51 10.89
N VAL A 121 15.41 -2.31 11.69
CA VAL A 121 15.57 -3.79 11.67
C VAL A 121 14.65 -4.48 10.65
N GLY A 122 13.93 -3.73 9.81
CA GLY A 122 13.10 -4.27 8.75
C GLY A 122 11.83 -5.01 9.20
N LEU A 123 11.39 -4.80 10.45
CA LEU A 123 10.15 -5.40 10.96
C LEU A 123 8.88 -4.70 10.46
N LEU A 124 9.00 -3.44 10.09
CA LEU A 124 7.97 -2.62 9.47
C LEU A 124 8.64 -1.68 8.46
N ALA A 125 8.01 -1.49 7.32
CA ALA A 125 8.48 -0.53 6.32
C ALA A 125 7.30 0.34 5.85
N PRO A 126 7.54 1.62 5.52
CA PRO A 126 6.53 2.41 4.83
C PRO A 126 6.28 1.80 3.45
N CYS A 127 5.02 1.76 3.02
CA CYS A 127 4.65 1.25 1.69
C CYS A 127 4.82 2.30 0.59
N LEU A 128 4.98 3.57 0.97
CA LEU A 128 5.32 4.68 0.08
C LEU A 128 6.47 5.48 0.69
N ASP A 129 7.20 6.20 -0.16
CA ASP A 129 8.25 7.09 0.28
C ASP A 129 7.65 8.23 1.16
N PRO A 130 8.14 8.40 2.40
CA PRO A 130 7.70 9.48 3.29
C PRO A 130 7.98 10.89 2.74
N ASP A 131 8.90 11.03 1.79
CA ASP A 131 9.19 12.32 1.14
C ASP A 131 8.14 12.66 0.07
N VAL A 132 7.39 11.66 -0.41
CA VAL A 132 6.33 11.82 -1.41
C VAL A 132 4.97 12.08 -0.77
N THR A 133 4.70 11.45 0.39
CA THR A 133 3.40 11.53 1.06
C THR A 133 3.51 11.58 2.58
N GLU A 134 2.62 12.36 3.22
CA GLU A 134 2.47 12.37 4.68
C GLU A 134 1.81 11.07 5.23
N HIS A 135 1.26 10.23 4.36
CA HIS A 135 0.54 9.00 4.70
C HIS A 135 1.21 7.75 4.09
N PRO A 136 2.47 7.43 4.48
CA PRO A 136 3.20 6.35 3.84
C PRO A 136 2.91 4.95 4.42
N TRP A 137 2.05 4.81 5.44
CA TRP A 137 1.90 3.59 6.21
C TRP A 137 0.56 2.89 5.96
N ASP A 138 0.59 1.58 5.75
CA ASP A 138 -0.61 0.76 5.77
C ASP A 138 -0.92 0.30 7.22
N PRO A 139 -2.10 0.60 7.78
CA PRO A 139 -2.50 0.13 9.11
C PRO A 139 -2.44 -1.39 9.26
N GLU A 140 -2.69 -2.16 8.19
CA GLU A 140 -2.64 -3.62 8.22
C GLU A 140 -1.22 -4.13 8.51
N ASP A 141 -0.18 -3.47 7.96
CA ASP A 141 1.20 -3.83 8.26
C ASP A 141 1.53 -3.58 9.74
N GLY A 142 0.95 -2.53 10.33
CA GLY A 142 1.04 -2.27 11.78
C GLY A 142 0.36 -3.34 12.63
N HIS A 143 -0.83 -3.77 12.24
CA HIS A 143 -1.54 -4.86 12.92
C HIS A 143 -0.78 -6.19 12.78
N ALA A 144 -0.25 -6.49 11.61
CA ALA A 144 0.56 -7.67 11.36
C ALA A 144 1.84 -7.68 12.22
N LEU A 145 2.49 -6.53 12.36
CA LEU A 145 3.63 -6.36 13.26
C LEU A 145 3.25 -6.71 14.71
N LEU A 146 2.15 -6.11 15.22
CA LEU A 146 1.70 -6.39 16.58
C LEU A 146 1.33 -7.87 16.77
N ALA A 147 0.61 -8.46 15.83
CA ALA A 147 0.27 -9.88 15.88
C ALA A 147 1.53 -10.75 15.97
N ARG A 148 2.56 -10.44 15.16
CA ARG A 148 3.84 -11.17 15.16
C ARG A 148 4.62 -10.99 16.45
N LEU A 149 4.70 -9.76 16.99
CA LEU A 149 5.45 -9.48 18.22
C LEU A 149 4.76 -10.03 19.47
N LEU A 150 3.42 -10.12 19.46
CA LEU A 150 2.63 -10.63 20.59
C LEU A 150 2.25 -12.11 20.43
N ASP A 151 2.69 -12.76 19.37
CA ASP A 151 2.44 -14.20 19.17
C ASP A 151 3.14 -15.01 20.28
N GLY A 152 2.33 -15.82 21.00
CA GLY A 152 2.82 -16.54 22.18
C GLY A 152 3.07 -15.68 23.42
N ALA A 153 2.62 -14.43 23.44
CA ALA A 153 2.74 -13.56 24.60
C ALA A 153 1.95 -14.12 25.79
N THR A 154 2.62 -14.18 26.95
CA THR A 154 1.99 -14.59 28.22
C THR A 154 1.21 -13.44 28.82
N SER A 155 -0.03 -13.70 29.29
CA SER A 155 -0.77 -12.73 30.10
C SER A 155 -0.03 -12.49 31.42
N ILE A 156 0.30 -11.24 31.71
CA ILE A 156 1.05 -10.88 32.90
C ILE A 156 0.30 -9.88 33.77
N ASP A 157 0.43 -10.06 35.08
CA ASP A 157 0.15 -9.04 36.07
C ASP A 157 1.45 -8.29 36.40
N LEU A 158 1.45 -6.96 36.25
CA LEU A 158 2.62 -6.13 36.54
C LEU A 158 3.04 -6.12 38.02
N SER A 159 2.22 -6.66 38.91
CA SER A 159 2.57 -6.84 40.32
C SER A 159 3.60 -7.96 40.55
N GLY A 160 3.84 -8.83 39.53
CA GLY A 160 4.81 -9.93 39.57
C GLY A 160 6.23 -9.49 39.22
N SER A 161 7.22 -10.00 39.99
CA SER A 161 8.63 -9.80 39.71
C SER A 161 9.07 -10.55 38.44
N GLY A 162 9.86 -9.89 37.60
CA GLY A 162 10.53 -10.51 36.45
C GLY A 162 10.20 -9.89 35.08
N TRP A 163 9.12 -9.14 34.92
CA TRP A 163 8.80 -8.46 33.68
C TRP A 163 9.29 -7.01 33.68
N GLN A 164 9.86 -6.58 32.59
CA GLN A 164 10.37 -5.22 32.39
C GLN A 164 9.79 -4.62 31.12
N SER A 165 9.51 -3.31 31.15
CA SER A 165 9.15 -2.59 29.94
C SER A 165 10.33 -2.51 28.98
N LEU A 166 10.10 -2.41 27.68
CA LEU A 166 11.14 -2.19 26.67
C LEU A 166 12.04 -1.01 27.03
N ALA A 167 11.44 0.09 27.50
CA ALA A 167 12.17 1.29 27.91
C ALA A 167 13.11 1.00 29.10
N SER A 168 12.64 0.24 30.08
CA SER A 168 13.44 -0.14 31.26
C SER A 168 14.61 -1.03 30.92
N VAL A 169 14.40 -2.01 30.02
CA VAL A 169 15.48 -2.91 29.54
C VAL A 169 16.54 -2.14 28.78
N CYS A 170 16.16 -1.21 27.91
CA CYS A 170 17.11 -0.35 27.19
C CYS A 170 17.96 0.49 28.14
N ALA A 171 17.32 1.15 29.11
CA ALA A 171 18.03 2.01 30.05
C ALA A 171 18.97 1.22 30.95
N GLY A 172 18.51 0.09 31.49
CA GLY A 172 19.29 -0.71 32.47
C GLY A 172 20.45 -1.50 31.86
N ARG A 173 20.31 -1.96 30.61
CA ARG A 173 21.32 -2.83 29.97
C ARG A 173 22.11 -2.16 28.84
N ARG A 174 21.92 -0.88 28.59
CA ARG A 174 22.55 -0.12 27.50
C ARG A 174 22.36 -0.78 26.11
N LEU A 175 21.24 -1.50 25.91
CA LEU A 175 20.91 -2.12 24.64
C LEU A 175 20.20 -1.11 23.74
N SER A 176 20.50 -1.16 22.44
CA SER A 176 19.72 -0.39 21.47
C SER A 176 18.32 -0.98 21.31
N LEU A 177 17.34 -0.13 20.98
CA LEU A 177 15.98 -0.58 20.65
C LEU A 177 15.98 -1.52 19.44
N ALA A 178 16.86 -1.28 18.47
CA ALA A 178 17.01 -2.13 17.29
C ALA A 178 17.35 -3.58 17.67
N VAL A 179 18.37 -3.78 18.51
CA VAL A 179 18.76 -5.11 19.01
C VAL A 179 17.62 -5.82 19.75
N LEU A 180 16.83 -5.06 20.54
CA LEU A 180 15.68 -5.65 21.23
C LEU A 180 14.58 -6.06 20.26
N PHE A 181 14.24 -5.22 19.28
CA PHE A 181 13.22 -5.56 18.29
C PHE A 181 13.66 -6.71 17.37
N GLU A 182 14.94 -6.78 17.01
CA GLU A 182 15.50 -7.93 16.30
C GLU A 182 15.31 -9.22 17.10
N ALA A 183 15.70 -9.20 18.39
CA ALA A 183 15.57 -10.36 19.28
C ALA A 183 14.10 -10.77 19.53
N LEU A 184 13.17 -9.81 19.52
CA LEU A 184 11.72 -10.07 19.58
C LEU A 184 11.23 -10.68 18.27
N GLY A 185 11.64 -10.14 17.15
CA GLY A 185 11.29 -10.67 15.81
C GLY A 185 11.76 -12.11 15.61
N ASP A 186 12.95 -12.44 16.13
CA ASP A 186 13.56 -13.78 16.11
C ASP A 186 13.03 -14.72 17.23
N ARG A 187 12.07 -14.27 18.04
CA ARG A 187 11.52 -15.03 19.17
C ARG A 187 12.57 -15.47 20.22
N ARG A 188 13.67 -14.73 20.32
CA ARG A 188 14.72 -14.96 21.33
C ARG A 188 14.36 -14.40 22.71
N LEU A 189 13.29 -13.62 22.81
CA LEU A 189 12.79 -13.04 24.05
C LEU A 189 11.34 -13.43 24.26
N SER A 190 10.98 -13.70 25.50
CA SER A 190 9.59 -13.89 25.90
C SER A 190 8.87 -12.54 25.99
N VAL A 191 7.65 -12.48 25.50
CA VAL A 191 6.81 -11.28 25.53
C VAL A 191 5.69 -11.46 26.54
N GLY A 192 5.47 -10.45 27.37
CA GLY A 192 4.31 -10.37 28.25
C GLY A 192 3.28 -9.36 27.74
N ARG A 193 2.00 -9.75 27.75
CA ARG A 193 0.88 -8.85 27.50
C ARG A 193 0.19 -8.54 28.83
N ARG A 194 0.05 -7.25 29.15
CA ARG A 194 -0.71 -6.83 30.31
C ARG A 194 -2.17 -7.28 30.17
N ALA A 195 -2.71 -7.91 31.20
CA ALA A 195 -4.14 -8.10 31.33
C ALA A 195 -4.78 -6.74 31.64
N ASP A 196 -5.70 -6.29 30.81
CA ASP A 196 -6.51 -5.06 31.01
C ASP A 196 -7.65 -5.37 31.98
#